data_e559bf061b3d059a4db7a79d3caa41dc
#
_entry.id   e559bf061b3d059a4db7a79d3caa41dc
#
_cell.length_a   1.000
_cell.length_b   1.000
_cell.length_c   1.000
_cell.angle_alpha   90.00
_cell.angle_beta   90.00
_cell.angle_gamma   90.00
#
_symmetry.space_group_name_H-M   'P 1'
#
loop_
_entity.id
_entity.type
_entity.pdbx_description
1 polymer ?
#
loop_
_entity_poly.entity_id
_entity_poly.type
_entity_poly.pdbx_seq_one_letter_code
_entity_poly.pdbx_strand_id
1 'polypeptide(L)'
;MTRLQCSVVLLFMCFATSLHAQQATRQAGDTYQLKPSPKTATWGYYDAKTPPVLRVKSGDTVEIQTLITASRERYESAGLWPDRVEPAWREIYDQVKDYGPGPHMLTGPVYIEGAEPGDVLEVRIQKIRLAIPYALNAFSPGRGFLPEDFPYERVKVIPLDEKRMVAQFADGIEIPLHPFFGSMGVAPPASAGRISSAPPWVNGGNLDNKELIAGTTLFIPVHASGALFQAGDGHGGQGDGEVDITAMETSLVGTFQFFVRKDMRLRWPRAETPTEFITMGLDEDLTEATKMAVREMIDFLMQEKHMTREDAYMLASVAADLHITQVVDGNKGVHMMISKAIFVKAR
;
A
#
# COMPACT_ATOMS: atom_id res chain seq x y z
N MET A 1 86.80 16.75 -27.76
CA MET A 1 86.17 15.70 -26.97
C MET A 1 84.85 16.20 -26.41
N THR A 2 83.78 16.04 -27.14
CA THR A 2 82.46 16.62 -26.80
C THR A 2 81.53 15.46 -26.50
N ARG A 3 81.06 15.36 -25.26
CA ARG A 3 80.09 14.35 -24.83
C ARG A 3 78.65 14.79 -25.15
N LEU A 4 77.98 14.00 -25.95
CA LEU A 4 76.55 14.11 -26.26
C LEU A 4 75.76 13.50 -25.10
N GLN A 5 74.91 14.28 -24.42
CA GLN A 5 73.91 13.78 -23.48
C GLN A 5 72.58 13.53 -24.22
N CYS A 6 72.16 12.25 -24.29
CA CYS A 6 70.83 11.86 -24.73
C CYS A 6 69.83 11.97 -23.59
N SER A 7 68.88 12.88 -23.64
CA SER A 7 67.75 12.94 -22.70
C SER A 7 66.60 12.09 -23.25
N VAL A 8 66.27 11.02 -22.54
CA VAL A 8 65.08 10.18 -22.84
C VAL A 8 63.87 10.84 -22.12
N VAL A 9 62.92 11.33 -22.91
CA VAL A 9 61.65 11.81 -22.40
C VAL A 9 60.70 10.61 -22.35
N LEU A 10 60.35 10.17 -21.15
CA LEU A 10 59.29 9.16 -20.94
C LEU A 10 57.92 9.86 -20.95
N LEU A 11 57.14 9.56 -22.01
CA LEU A 11 55.75 10.00 -22.12
C LEU A 11 54.88 9.03 -21.33
N PHE A 12 54.38 9.44 -20.16
CA PHE A 12 53.32 8.72 -19.44
C PHE A 12 51.95 8.99 -20.11
N MET A 13 51.43 8.02 -20.88
CA MET A 13 50.05 8.05 -21.30
C MET A 13 49.15 7.59 -20.14
N CYS A 14 48.50 8.52 -19.47
CA CYS A 14 47.36 8.21 -18.57
C CYS A 14 46.16 7.79 -19.42
N PHE A 15 45.87 6.50 -19.44
CA PHE A 15 44.58 5.99 -19.89
C PHE A 15 43.54 6.27 -18.81
N ALA A 16 42.75 7.32 -18.99
CA ALA A 16 41.54 7.55 -18.22
C ALA A 16 40.47 6.59 -18.73
N THR A 17 40.30 5.45 -18.05
CA THR A 17 39.12 4.59 -18.25
C THR A 17 37.90 5.27 -17.66
N SER A 18 37.12 5.95 -18.50
CA SER A 18 35.79 6.42 -18.15
C SER A 18 34.89 5.21 -17.94
N LEU A 19 34.63 4.87 -16.67
CA LEU A 19 33.52 3.98 -16.31
C LEU A 19 32.22 4.74 -16.66
N HIS A 20 31.68 4.46 -17.83
CA HIS A 20 30.27 4.74 -18.11
C HIS A 20 29.46 3.73 -17.30
N ALA A 21 28.87 4.22 -16.19
CA ALA A 21 27.78 3.50 -15.55
C ALA A 21 26.65 3.40 -16.59
N GLN A 22 26.53 2.22 -17.21
CA GLN A 22 25.35 1.86 -18.00
C GLN A 22 24.15 1.92 -17.05
N GLN A 23 23.42 3.03 -17.08
CA GLN A 23 22.04 3.03 -16.62
C GLN A 23 21.30 2.01 -17.51
N ALA A 24 21.07 0.83 -16.94
CA ALA A 24 20.19 -0.14 -17.55
C ALA A 24 18.84 0.55 -17.75
N THR A 25 18.51 0.88 -19.00
CA THR A 25 17.17 1.28 -19.39
C THR A 25 16.26 0.12 -19.02
N ARG A 26 15.50 0.23 -17.90
CA ARG A 26 14.49 -0.75 -17.52
C ARG A 26 13.50 -0.82 -18.68
N GLN A 27 13.46 -1.97 -19.35
CA GLN A 27 12.49 -2.26 -20.40
C GLN A 27 11.09 -2.10 -19.78
N ALA A 28 10.19 -1.37 -20.44
CA ALA A 28 8.79 -1.30 -20.02
C ALA A 28 8.24 -2.74 -20.08
N GLY A 29 7.72 -3.23 -18.94
CA GLY A 29 7.09 -4.54 -18.87
C GLY A 29 5.75 -4.57 -19.59
N ASP A 30 5.17 -5.76 -19.71
CA ASP A 30 3.84 -5.93 -20.26
C ASP A 30 2.76 -5.30 -19.34
N THR A 31 1.61 -4.95 -19.92
CA THR A 31 0.46 -4.42 -19.16
C THR A 31 -0.70 -5.39 -19.22
N TYR A 32 -1.26 -5.71 -18.06
CA TYR A 32 -2.38 -6.62 -17.89
C TYR A 32 -3.57 -5.91 -17.26
N GLN A 33 -4.76 -6.48 -17.42
CA GLN A 33 -5.98 -6.04 -16.73
C GLN A 33 -6.52 -7.17 -15.88
N LEU A 34 -6.87 -6.88 -14.63
CA LEU A 34 -7.49 -7.81 -13.71
C LEU A 34 -8.78 -7.19 -13.12
N LYS A 35 -9.92 -7.79 -13.48
CA LYS A 35 -11.25 -7.36 -13.01
C LYS A 35 -11.77 -8.31 -11.95
N PRO A 36 -12.55 -7.83 -10.97
CA PRO A 36 -13.18 -8.66 -9.97
C PRO A 36 -14.26 -9.54 -10.61
N SER A 37 -14.29 -10.79 -10.20
CA SER A 37 -15.29 -11.80 -10.57
C SER A 37 -15.27 -12.93 -9.53
N PRO A 38 -16.22 -13.86 -9.51
CA PRO A 38 -16.17 -15.03 -8.63
C PRO A 38 -14.90 -15.88 -8.76
N LYS A 39 -14.16 -15.75 -9.88
CA LYS A 39 -12.91 -16.50 -10.13
C LYS A 39 -11.65 -15.71 -9.82
N THR A 40 -11.73 -14.40 -9.65
CA THR A 40 -10.58 -13.50 -9.48
C THR A 40 -10.63 -12.72 -8.19
N ALA A 41 -11.62 -12.97 -7.35
CA ALA A 41 -11.72 -12.37 -6.03
C ALA A 41 -11.54 -13.43 -4.94
N THR A 42 -10.86 -13.06 -3.88
CA THR A 42 -10.90 -13.73 -2.57
C THR A 42 -11.69 -12.85 -1.63
N TRP A 43 -12.52 -13.45 -0.79
CA TRP A 43 -13.37 -12.67 0.11
C TRP A 43 -12.95 -12.91 1.57
N GLY A 44 -12.44 -11.86 2.21
CA GLY A 44 -12.21 -11.80 3.63
C GLY A 44 -10.91 -12.41 4.14
N TYR A 45 -9.95 -12.76 3.25
CA TYR A 45 -8.73 -13.40 3.69
C TYR A 45 -7.52 -13.23 2.78
N TYR A 46 -6.33 -13.44 3.37
CA TYR A 46 -5.07 -13.73 2.69
C TYR A 46 -4.63 -15.15 3.07
N ASP A 47 -4.12 -15.92 2.08
CA ASP A 47 -3.65 -17.30 2.31
C ASP A 47 -2.59 -17.68 1.26
N ALA A 48 -1.44 -18.17 1.72
CA ALA A 48 -0.34 -18.64 0.84
C ALA A 48 -0.73 -19.83 -0.06
N LYS A 49 -1.84 -20.50 0.25
CA LYS A 49 -2.37 -21.62 -0.55
C LYS A 49 -3.37 -21.20 -1.61
N THR A 50 -3.77 -19.92 -1.67
CA THR A 50 -4.70 -19.43 -2.68
C THR A 50 -4.07 -19.50 -4.07
N PRO A 51 -4.67 -20.21 -5.04
CA PRO A 51 -4.15 -20.26 -6.40
C PRO A 51 -4.11 -18.87 -7.04
N PRO A 52 -3.02 -18.49 -7.73
CA PRO A 52 -2.97 -17.22 -8.42
C PRO A 52 -3.90 -17.18 -9.64
N VAL A 53 -4.52 -16.04 -9.86
CA VAL A 53 -5.42 -15.78 -10.99
C VAL A 53 -4.72 -15.10 -12.17
N LEU A 54 -3.55 -14.54 -11.92
CA LEU A 54 -2.68 -13.91 -12.92
C LEU A 54 -1.22 -14.14 -12.55
N ARG A 55 -0.35 -14.31 -13.56
CA ARG A 55 1.10 -14.40 -13.40
C ARG A 55 1.76 -13.30 -14.21
N VAL A 56 2.69 -12.58 -13.59
CA VAL A 56 3.41 -11.46 -14.20
C VAL A 56 4.89 -11.50 -13.83
N LYS A 57 5.72 -10.82 -14.60
CA LYS A 57 7.16 -10.69 -14.34
C LYS A 57 7.46 -9.43 -13.54
N SER A 58 8.62 -9.42 -12.90
CA SER A 58 9.17 -8.18 -12.31
C SER A 58 9.37 -7.13 -13.41
N GLY A 59 8.75 -5.96 -13.23
CA GLY A 59 8.71 -4.86 -14.20
C GLY A 59 7.36 -4.71 -14.90
N ASP A 60 6.50 -5.73 -14.86
CA ASP A 60 5.17 -5.68 -15.46
C ASP A 60 4.21 -4.78 -14.68
N THR A 61 3.18 -4.31 -15.39
CA THR A 61 2.12 -3.46 -14.87
C THR A 61 0.78 -4.19 -14.90
N VAL A 62 -0.02 -4.05 -13.85
CA VAL A 62 -1.37 -4.60 -13.79
C VAL A 62 -2.35 -3.48 -13.43
N GLU A 63 -3.37 -3.30 -14.25
CA GLU A 63 -4.55 -2.52 -13.89
C GLU A 63 -5.52 -3.43 -13.14
N ILE A 64 -5.73 -3.16 -11.84
CA ILE A 64 -6.60 -3.95 -10.97
C ILE A 64 -7.84 -3.11 -10.64
N GLN A 65 -9.02 -3.63 -10.94
CA GLN A 65 -10.28 -3.10 -10.46
C GLN A 65 -10.66 -3.80 -9.16
N THR A 66 -11.12 -3.03 -8.17
CA THR A 66 -11.64 -3.52 -6.89
C THR A 66 -13.08 -3.12 -6.70
N LEU A 67 -13.73 -3.74 -5.74
CA LEU A 67 -15.11 -3.46 -5.37
C LEU A 67 -15.17 -2.84 -3.99
N ILE A 68 -16.18 -2.02 -3.76
CA ILE A 68 -16.45 -1.39 -2.48
C ILE A 68 -16.63 -2.42 -1.36
N THR A 69 -16.09 -2.12 -0.19
CA THR A 69 -16.30 -2.91 1.03
C THR A 69 -17.63 -2.52 1.67
N ALA A 70 -18.69 -3.27 1.35
CA ALA A 70 -20.01 -3.06 1.90
C ALA A 70 -20.77 -4.39 2.00
N SER A 71 -21.67 -4.52 2.99
CA SER A 71 -22.61 -5.63 3.05
C SER A 71 -23.86 -5.32 2.22
N ARG A 72 -24.63 -6.38 1.93
CA ARG A 72 -25.92 -6.23 1.24
C ARG A 72 -26.88 -5.33 2.04
N GLU A 73 -26.92 -5.51 3.34
CA GLU A 73 -27.80 -4.74 4.25
C GLU A 73 -27.44 -3.25 4.20
N ARG A 74 -26.16 -2.89 4.10
CA ARG A 74 -25.72 -1.50 3.92
C ARG A 74 -26.20 -0.92 2.59
N TYR A 75 -26.13 -1.69 1.51
CA TYR A 75 -26.68 -1.27 0.22
C TYR A 75 -28.20 -1.09 0.26
N GLU A 76 -28.93 -1.99 0.93
CA GLU A 76 -30.38 -1.91 1.10
C GLU A 76 -30.77 -0.67 1.93
N SER A 77 -30.13 -0.46 3.07
CA SER A 77 -30.37 0.71 3.93
C SER A 77 -30.00 2.04 3.27
N ALA A 78 -29.02 2.03 2.40
CA ALA A 78 -28.60 3.19 1.59
C ALA A 78 -29.54 3.46 0.39
N GLY A 79 -30.50 2.59 0.10
CA GLY A 79 -31.38 2.68 -1.08
C GLY A 79 -30.66 2.50 -2.42
N LEU A 80 -29.56 1.74 -2.42
CA LEU A 80 -28.74 1.48 -3.62
C LEU A 80 -29.00 0.09 -4.23
N TRP A 81 -29.57 -0.83 -3.44
CA TRP A 81 -29.86 -2.19 -3.87
C TRP A 81 -31.15 -2.27 -4.69
N PRO A 82 -31.19 -3.09 -5.77
CA PRO A 82 -30.05 -3.73 -6.45
C PRO A 82 -29.45 -2.88 -7.58
N ASP A 83 -30.11 -1.78 -7.96
CA ASP A 83 -29.93 -1.10 -9.24
C ASP A 83 -28.61 -0.30 -9.34
N ARG A 84 -28.11 0.15 -8.21
CA ARG A 84 -26.87 0.95 -8.15
C ARG A 84 -25.67 0.17 -7.64
N VAL A 85 -25.83 -1.16 -7.43
CA VAL A 85 -24.73 -2.05 -7.02
C VAL A 85 -24.10 -2.66 -8.26
N GLU A 86 -22.77 -2.67 -8.30
CA GLU A 86 -22.01 -3.22 -9.43
C GLU A 86 -22.37 -4.70 -9.68
N PRO A 87 -22.59 -5.11 -10.95
CA PRO A 87 -22.93 -6.49 -11.27
C PRO A 87 -21.91 -7.50 -10.72
N ALA A 88 -20.60 -7.20 -10.82
CA ALA A 88 -19.54 -8.05 -10.31
C ALA A 88 -19.64 -8.26 -8.79
N TRP A 89 -20.02 -7.21 -8.02
CA TRP A 89 -20.24 -7.33 -6.58
C TRP A 89 -21.34 -8.35 -6.27
N ARG A 90 -22.48 -8.25 -6.99
CA ARG A 90 -23.61 -9.17 -6.80
C ARG A 90 -23.26 -10.60 -7.20
N GLU A 91 -22.56 -10.78 -8.32
CA GLU A 91 -22.10 -12.10 -8.77
C GLU A 91 -21.17 -12.76 -7.74
N ILE A 92 -20.22 -12.02 -7.17
CA ILE A 92 -19.33 -12.54 -6.13
C ILE A 92 -20.14 -12.89 -4.88
N TYR A 93 -21.02 -12.01 -4.43
CA TYR A 93 -21.88 -12.24 -3.27
C TYR A 93 -22.73 -13.53 -3.42
N ASP A 94 -23.29 -13.76 -4.60
CA ASP A 94 -24.15 -14.92 -4.87
C ASP A 94 -23.37 -16.22 -5.05
N GLN A 95 -22.17 -16.19 -5.66
CA GLN A 95 -21.45 -17.37 -6.11
C GLN A 95 -20.29 -17.79 -5.22
N VAL A 96 -19.58 -16.85 -4.59
CA VAL A 96 -18.45 -17.16 -3.71
C VAL A 96 -18.98 -17.65 -2.37
N LYS A 97 -18.66 -18.90 -2.02
CA LYS A 97 -19.07 -19.54 -0.76
C LYS A 97 -17.89 -19.78 0.19
N ASP A 98 -16.67 -19.70 -0.33
CA ASP A 98 -15.44 -19.77 0.45
C ASP A 98 -14.97 -18.36 0.81
N TYR A 99 -15.45 -17.85 1.93
CA TYR A 99 -15.00 -16.57 2.48
C TYR A 99 -14.35 -16.74 3.83
N GLY A 100 -13.41 -15.83 4.09
CA GLY A 100 -12.66 -15.78 5.34
C GLY A 100 -13.36 -14.93 6.41
N PRO A 101 -12.66 -14.71 7.53
CA PRO A 101 -13.22 -13.98 8.67
C PRO A 101 -13.25 -12.45 8.49
N GLY A 102 -12.65 -11.90 7.44
CA GLY A 102 -12.62 -10.44 7.18
C GLY A 102 -13.73 -9.97 6.24
N PRO A 103 -13.91 -8.66 6.07
CA PRO A 103 -14.98 -8.09 5.27
C PRO A 103 -14.65 -7.87 3.79
N HIS A 104 -13.37 -7.78 3.40
CA HIS A 104 -12.94 -7.22 2.13
C HIS A 104 -13.06 -8.21 0.97
N MET A 105 -13.63 -7.77 -0.16
CA MET A 105 -13.51 -8.46 -1.45
C MET A 105 -12.21 -8.02 -2.12
N LEU A 106 -11.19 -8.89 -2.10
CA LEU A 106 -9.87 -8.62 -2.64
C LEU A 106 -9.75 -9.16 -4.06
N THR A 107 -9.27 -8.35 -5.01
CA THR A 107 -8.99 -8.78 -6.38
C THR A 107 -7.56 -9.32 -6.48
N GLY A 108 -7.41 -10.56 -6.95
CA GLY A 108 -6.16 -11.31 -7.01
C GLY A 108 -6.37 -12.77 -6.58
N PRO A 109 -5.28 -13.52 -6.26
CA PRO A 109 -3.87 -13.09 -6.15
C PRO A 109 -3.15 -12.98 -7.49
N VAL A 110 -2.26 -12.00 -7.59
CA VAL A 110 -1.29 -11.88 -8.67
C VAL A 110 0.03 -12.53 -8.24
N TYR A 111 0.51 -13.49 -9.02
CA TYR A 111 1.79 -14.14 -8.82
C TYR A 111 2.90 -13.37 -9.54
N ILE A 112 3.89 -12.87 -8.83
CA ILE A 112 5.05 -12.18 -9.40
C ILE A 112 6.21 -13.16 -9.55
N GLU A 113 6.60 -13.47 -10.79
CA GLU A 113 7.65 -14.44 -11.09
C GLU A 113 8.98 -14.06 -10.45
N GLY A 114 9.62 -15.02 -9.81
CA GLY A 114 10.91 -14.87 -9.15
C GLY A 114 10.87 -14.22 -7.77
N ALA A 115 9.70 -13.84 -7.25
CA ALA A 115 9.55 -13.42 -5.87
C ALA A 115 9.59 -14.63 -4.93
N GLU A 116 10.48 -14.61 -3.94
CA GLU A 116 10.68 -15.69 -2.98
C GLU A 116 10.65 -15.16 -1.53
N PRO A 117 10.34 -16.00 -0.55
CA PRO A 117 10.38 -15.60 0.85
C PRO A 117 11.70 -14.94 1.25
N GLY A 118 11.61 -13.78 1.88
CA GLY A 118 12.75 -12.95 2.26
C GLY A 118 13.11 -11.85 1.24
N ASP A 119 12.54 -11.87 0.03
CA ASP A 119 12.59 -10.74 -0.88
C ASP A 119 11.65 -9.62 -0.41
N VAL A 120 11.65 -8.49 -1.10
CA VAL A 120 10.68 -7.42 -0.93
C VAL A 120 9.94 -7.19 -2.25
N LEU A 121 8.62 -7.10 -2.21
CA LEU A 121 7.82 -6.66 -3.34
C LEU A 121 7.72 -5.13 -3.33
N GLU A 122 8.28 -4.49 -4.34
CA GLU A 122 8.11 -3.06 -4.61
C GLU A 122 6.87 -2.88 -5.50
N VAL A 123 5.85 -2.20 -4.98
CA VAL A 123 4.59 -1.92 -5.66
C VAL A 123 4.53 -0.42 -5.94
N ARG A 124 4.69 -0.03 -7.21
CA ARG A 124 4.55 1.36 -7.64
C ARG A 124 3.11 1.64 -8.01
N ILE A 125 2.47 2.52 -7.28
CA ILE A 125 1.10 2.97 -7.52
C ILE A 125 1.15 4.08 -8.56
N GLN A 126 0.94 3.73 -9.84
CA GLN A 126 1.10 4.69 -10.94
C GLN A 126 -0.12 5.58 -11.12
N LYS A 127 -1.33 5.00 -10.96
CA LYS A 127 -2.59 5.70 -11.17
C LYS A 127 -3.69 5.07 -10.33
N ILE A 128 -4.60 5.90 -9.83
CA ILE A 128 -5.84 5.47 -9.20
C ILE A 128 -6.97 6.31 -9.78
N ARG A 129 -8.11 5.68 -10.08
CA ARG A 129 -9.34 6.34 -10.54
C ARG A 129 -10.55 5.72 -9.89
N LEU A 130 -11.62 6.48 -9.76
CA LEU A 130 -12.90 5.99 -9.29
C LEU A 130 -13.50 5.00 -10.30
N ALA A 131 -14.15 3.94 -9.82
CA ALA A 131 -14.92 3.03 -10.66
C ALA A 131 -16.42 3.31 -10.58
N ILE A 132 -16.88 3.92 -9.49
CA ILE A 132 -18.28 4.30 -9.26
C ILE A 132 -18.36 5.76 -8.77
N PRO A 133 -19.51 6.46 -8.98
CA PRO A 133 -19.65 7.88 -8.67
C PRO A 133 -20.16 8.15 -7.23
N TYR A 134 -19.99 7.23 -6.31
CA TYR A 134 -20.36 7.40 -4.90
C TYR A 134 -19.43 6.63 -3.99
N ALA A 135 -19.43 7.03 -2.73
CA ALA A 135 -18.85 6.28 -1.63
C ALA A 135 -19.92 6.01 -0.55
N LEU A 136 -19.63 5.03 0.29
CA LEU A 136 -20.36 4.78 1.53
C LEU A 136 -19.44 5.08 2.71
N ASN A 137 -19.99 5.69 3.75
CA ASN A 137 -19.41 5.72 5.08
C ASN A 137 -20.45 5.18 6.06
N ALA A 138 -20.04 4.33 7.00
CA ALA A 138 -20.98 3.67 7.90
C ALA A 138 -20.33 3.30 9.22
N PHE A 139 -21.08 3.49 10.29
CA PHE A 139 -20.75 2.91 11.59
C PHE A 139 -21.87 1.96 12.04
N SER A 140 -21.52 1.00 12.91
CA SER A 140 -22.42 -0.03 13.42
C SER A 140 -22.19 -0.26 14.92
N PRO A 141 -23.20 -0.79 15.65
CA PRO A 141 -23.08 -1.07 17.09
C PRO A 141 -21.85 -1.92 17.42
N GLY A 142 -21.10 -1.52 18.45
CA GLY A 142 -19.90 -2.23 18.91
C GLY A 142 -18.69 -2.11 17.98
N ARG A 143 -18.75 -1.24 16.96
CA ARG A 143 -17.65 -1.00 16.00
C ARG A 143 -17.20 0.46 16.08
N GLY A 144 -16.04 0.76 15.47
CA GLY A 144 -15.47 2.11 15.54
C GLY A 144 -14.73 2.35 16.86
N PHE A 145 -14.23 3.57 17.03
CA PHE A 145 -13.43 3.96 18.20
C PHE A 145 -14.26 4.46 19.39
N LEU A 146 -15.53 4.84 19.16
CA LEU A 146 -16.47 5.31 20.18
C LEU A 146 -17.78 4.49 20.18
N PRO A 147 -17.71 3.15 20.36
CA PRO A 147 -18.87 2.29 20.20
C PRO A 147 -19.97 2.53 21.23
N GLU A 148 -19.64 3.06 22.42
CA GLU A 148 -20.60 3.41 23.47
C GLU A 148 -21.42 4.64 23.13
N ASP A 149 -20.83 5.60 22.40
CA ASP A 149 -21.49 6.86 22.00
C ASP A 149 -22.39 6.66 20.79
N PHE A 150 -22.11 5.65 19.96
CA PHE A 150 -22.82 5.33 18.72
C PHE A 150 -23.35 3.88 18.72
N PRO A 151 -24.30 3.51 19.63
CA PRO A 151 -24.79 2.14 19.75
C PRO A 151 -25.87 1.77 18.72
N TYR A 152 -25.83 2.39 17.52
CA TYR A 152 -26.76 2.18 16.42
C TYR A 152 -26.00 2.16 15.08
N GLU A 153 -26.65 1.71 14.02
CA GLU A 153 -26.09 1.75 12.68
C GLU A 153 -26.55 3.00 11.92
N ARG A 154 -25.65 3.55 11.16
CA ARG A 154 -25.94 4.57 10.15
C ARG A 154 -25.08 4.36 8.92
N VAL A 155 -25.71 4.47 7.74
CA VAL A 155 -25.04 4.47 6.44
C VAL A 155 -25.27 5.81 5.77
N LYS A 156 -24.20 6.38 5.22
CA LYS A 156 -24.24 7.61 4.44
C LYS A 156 -23.75 7.36 3.03
N VAL A 157 -24.57 7.72 2.04
CA VAL A 157 -24.13 7.77 0.64
C VAL A 157 -23.51 9.14 0.40
N ILE A 158 -22.29 9.15 -0.12
CA ILE A 158 -21.52 10.34 -0.41
C ILE A 158 -21.29 10.41 -1.92
N PRO A 159 -21.92 11.33 -2.67
CA PRO A 159 -21.67 11.53 -4.09
C PRO A 159 -20.24 11.98 -4.35
N LEU A 160 -19.60 11.40 -5.37
CA LEU A 160 -18.23 11.72 -5.78
C LEU A 160 -18.24 12.44 -7.13
N ASP A 161 -17.60 13.60 -7.19
CA ASP A 161 -17.36 14.35 -8.43
C ASP A 161 -15.89 14.15 -8.87
N GLU A 162 -15.67 13.19 -9.77
CA GLU A 162 -14.34 12.87 -10.30
C GLU A 162 -13.72 14.04 -11.07
N LYS A 163 -14.53 14.88 -11.70
CA LYS A 163 -14.01 16.02 -12.49
C LYS A 163 -13.45 17.12 -11.59
N ARG A 164 -14.10 17.37 -10.46
CA ARG A 164 -13.67 18.35 -9.46
C ARG A 164 -12.76 17.75 -8.40
N MET A 165 -12.64 16.43 -8.38
CA MET A 165 -11.95 15.67 -7.32
C MET A 165 -12.45 16.05 -5.92
N VAL A 166 -13.77 16.02 -5.72
CA VAL A 166 -14.41 16.29 -4.43
C VAL A 166 -15.54 15.31 -4.14
N ALA A 167 -15.75 15.04 -2.88
CA ALA A 167 -16.90 14.30 -2.33
C ALA A 167 -17.87 15.28 -1.69
N GLN A 168 -19.17 15.18 -2.01
CA GLN A 168 -20.21 16.01 -1.43
C GLN A 168 -20.71 15.37 -0.13
N PHE A 169 -20.12 15.74 1.01
CA PHE A 169 -20.45 15.10 2.29
C PHE A 169 -21.79 15.59 2.86
N ALA A 170 -22.06 16.91 2.79
CA ALA A 170 -23.30 17.55 3.20
C ALA A 170 -23.41 18.91 2.52
N ASP A 171 -24.54 19.62 2.72
CA ASP A 171 -24.69 20.99 2.26
C ASP A 171 -23.58 21.86 2.85
N GLY A 172 -22.80 22.49 1.96
CA GLY A 172 -21.68 23.35 2.34
C GLY A 172 -20.42 22.58 2.80
N ILE A 173 -20.39 21.25 2.70
CA ILE A 173 -19.21 20.43 3.06
C ILE A 173 -18.76 19.61 1.87
N GLU A 174 -17.68 20.02 1.24
CA GLU A 174 -16.97 19.29 0.19
C GLU A 174 -15.63 18.78 0.72
N ILE A 175 -15.33 17.50 0.52
CA ILE A 175 -14.08 16.87 0.93
C ILE A 175 -13.24 16.62 -0.31
N PRO A 176 -11.99 17.09 -0.39
CA PRO A 176 -11.08 16.74 -1.47
C PRO A 176 -10.89 15.22 -1.56
N LEU A 177 -10.93 14.66 -2.76
CA LEU A 177 -10.67 13.24 -3.01
C LEU A 177 -9.16 13.00 -3.09
N HIS A 178 -8.72 12.02 -2.31
CA HIS A 178 -7.37 11.45 -2.33
C HIS A 178 -7.47 9.92 -2.37
N PRO A 179 -7.88 9.34 -3.52
CA PRO A 179 -8.18 7.92 -3.58
C PRO A 179 -6.94 7.07 -3.37
N PHE A 180 -7.11 6.01 -2.56
CA PHE A 180 -6.09 5.00 -2.28
C PHE A 180 -6.76 3.65 -1.97
N PHE A 181 -5.97 2.58 -1.92
CA PHE A 181 -6.46 1.26 -1.52
C PHE A 181 -6.12 1.03 -0.05
N GLY A 182 -7.12 0.83 0.80
CA GLY A 182 -6.95 0.44 2.19
C GLY A 182 -6.22 -0.90 2.28
N SER A 183 -6.64 -1.85 1.45
CA SER A 183 -6.05 -3.19 1.42
C SER A 183 -5.13 -3.39 0.21
N MET A 184 -3.81 -3.46 0.48
CA MET A 184 -2.76 -3.90 -0.45
C MET A 184 -1.82 -4.84 0.28
N GLY A 185 -1.85 -6.13 -0.05
CA GLY A 185 -1.07 -7.12 0.67
C GLY A 185 -0.63 -8.29 -0.19
N VAL A 186 0.32 -9.04 0.35
CA VAL A 186 0.81 -10.30 -0.19
C VAL A 186 0.33 -11.47 0.68
N ALA A 187 0.60 -12.70 0.26
CA ALA A 187 0.31 -13.86 1.09
C ALA A 187 1.12 -13.81 2.40
N PRO A 188 0.52 -14.16 3.54
CA PRO A 188 1.22 -14.25 4.82
C PRO A 188 2.20 -15.43 4.85
N PRO A 189 3.06 -15.54 5.90
CA PRO A 189 3.83 -16.75 6.13
C PRO A 189 2.94 -17.99 6.11
N ALA A 190 3.37 -19.06 5.45
CA ALA A 190 2.56 -20.28 5.30
C ALA A 190 2.16 -20.91 6.65
N SER A 191 2.96 -20.69 7.70
CA SER A 191 2.65 -21.12 9.08
C SER A 191 1.46 -20.41 9.70
N ALA A 192 1.11 -19.22 9.23
CA ALA A 192 -0.05 -18.48 9.71
C ALA A 192 -1.38 -19.02 9.14
N GLY A 193 -1.31 -19.81 8.03
CA GLY A 193 -2.49 -20.28 7.33
C GLY A 193 -3.31 -19.15 6.71
N ARG A 194 -4.63 -19.31 6.71
CA ARG A 194 -5.59 -18.31 6.25
C ARG A 194 -5.80 -17.27 7.36
N ILE A 195 -5.44 -16.01 7.07
CA ILE A 195 -5.64 -14.89 8.00
C ILE A 195 -6.77 -13.98 7.55
N SER A 196 -7.37 -13.24 8.48
CA SER A 196 -8.41 -12.24 8.19
C SER A 196 -7.84 -11.10 7.33
N SER A 197 -8.69 -10.57 6.45
CA SER A 197 -8.35 -9.37 5.68
C SER A 197 -8.50 -8.07 6.48
N ALA A 198 -9.12 -8.10 7.70
CA ALA A 198 -9.35 -6.89 8.47
C ALA A 198 -8.08 -6.33 9.13
N PRO A 199 -7.32 -7.06 9.99
CA PRO A 199 -6.14 -6.47 10.61
C PRO A 199 -4.97 -6.37 9.63
N PRO A 200 -4.28 -5.23 9.56
CA PRO A 200 -3.01 -5.12 8.85
C PRO A 200 -1.91 -5.90 9.60
N TRP A 201 -0.94 -6.43 8.86
CA TRP A 201 0.14 -7.22 9.47
C TRP A 201 1.44 -7.15 8.62
N VAL A 202 2.40 -8.07 8.89
CA VAL A 202 3.70 -8.16 8.18
C VAL A 202 3.58 -8.30 6.66
N ASN A 203 2.47 -8.84 6.17
CA ASN A 203 2.16 -8.99 4.75
C ASN A 203 1.49 -7.76 4.11
N GLY A 204 1.40 -6.64 4.79
CA GLY A 204 0.58 -5.50 4.41
C GLY A 204 -0.90 -5.76 4.74
N GLY A 205 -1.72 -5.91 3.74
CA GLY A 205 -3.17 -6.11 3.87
C GLY A 205 -3.88 -4.79 4.09
N ASN A 206 -4.74 -4.72 5.08
CA ASN A 206 -5.56 -3.55 5.41
C ASN A 206 -4.74 -2.45 6.10
N LEU A 207 -3.86 -1.81 5.34
CA LEU A 207 -2.96 -0.79 5.88
C LEU A 207 -3.69 0.52 6.21
N ASP A 208 -4.76 0.84 5.50
CA ASP A 208 -5.57 2.07 5.63
C ASP A 208 -4.74 3.35 5.70
N ASN A 209 -3.62 3.34 5.00
CA ASN A 209 -2.69 4.45 4.99
C ASN A 209 -3.00 5.39 3.83
N LYS A 210 -3.61 6.55 4.14
CA LYS A 210 -4.03 7.57 3.18
C LYS A 210 -2.89 8.15 2.33
N GLU A 211 -1.63 7.94 2.71
CA GLU A 211 -0.46 8.40 1.96
C GLU A 211 -0.15 7.50 0.75
N LEU A 212 -0.79 6.32 0.64
CA LEU A 212 -0.56 5.36 -0.46
C LEU A 212 -1.36 5.71 -1.73
N ILE A 213 -1.32 6.96 -2.12
CA ILE A 213 -1.97 7.51 -3.32
C ILE A 213 -1.15 7.25 -4.60
N ALA A 214 -1.69 7.64 -5.75
CA ALA A 214 -0.94 7.60 -7.02
C ALA A 214 0.36 8.40 -6.95
N GLY A 215 1.46 7.81 -7.45
CA GLY A 215 2.82 8.37 -7.37
C GLY A 215 3.64 7.84 -6.19
N THR A 216 3.04 7.06 -5.28
CA THR A 216 3.74 6.44 -4.16
C THR A 216 4.23 5.04 -4.48
N THR A 217 5.20 4.55 -3.69
CA THR A 217 5.73 3.19 -3.76
C THR A 217 5.56 2.52 -2.41
N LEU A 218 4.92 1.35 -2.41
CA LEU A 218 4.79 0.48 -1.24
C LEU A 218 5.78 -0.68 -1.35
N PHE A 219 6.48 -0.99 -0.28
CA PHE A 219 7.41 -2.10 -0.13
C PHE A 219 6.85 -3.08 0.88
N ILE A 220 6.62 -4.33 0.47
CA ILE A 220 6.03 -5.37 1.32
C ILE A 220 7.00 -6.55 1.41
N PRO A 221 7.34 -7.05 2.62
CA PRO A 221 8.11 -8.28 2.78
C PRO A 221 7.39 -9.47 2.13
N VAL A 222 8.11 -10.26 1.34
CA VAL A 222 7.57 -11.46 0.69
C VAL A 222 7.71 -12.65 1.64
N HIS A 223 6.61 -13.38 1.87
CA HIS A 223 6.54 -14.54 2.77
C HIS A 223 6.23 -15.85 2.06
N ALA A 224 5.76 -15.79 0.81
CA ALA A 224 5.44 -16.95 -0.01
C ALA A 224 5.94 -16.75 -1.44
N SER A 225 6.28 -17.85 -2.14
CA SER A 225 6.72 -17.79 -3.54
C SER A 225 5.68 -17.09 -4.41
N GLY A 226 6.13 -16.16 -5.24
CA GLY A 226 5.30 -15.34 -6.10
C GLY A 226 4.60 -14.19 -5.36
N ALA A 227 4.92 -13.95 -4.09
CA ALA A 227 4.30 -12.91 -3.25
C ALA A 227 2.76 -13.05 -3.12
N LEU A 228 2.04 -13.33 -4.21
CA LEU A 228 0.57 -13.48 -4.27
C LEU A 228 -0.15 -12.19 -3.87
N PHE A 229 0.13 -11.11 -4.58
CA PHE A 229 -0.40 -9.77 -4.30
C PHE A 229 -1.91 -9.69 -4.56
N GLN A 230 -2.62 -9.04 -3.65
CA GLN A 230 -4.06 -8.74 -3.73
C GLN A 230 -4.31 -7.29 -3.36
N ALA A 231 -5.33 -6.67 -3.98
CA ALA A 231 -5.79 -5.34 -3.63
C ALA A 231 -7.31 -5.31 -3.47
N GLY A 232 -7.78 -4.47 -2.57
CA GLY A 232 -9.19 -4.26 -2.29
C GLY A 232 -9.41 -3.01 -1.48
N ASP A 233 -10.63 -2.85 -0.96
CA ASP A 233 -10.93 -1.82 0.01
C ASP A 233 -10.56 -0.42 -0.49
N GLY A 234 -11.25 -0.01 -1.53
CA GLY A 234 -10.97 1.28 -2.17
C GLY A 234 -11.58 2.43 -1.41
N HIS A 235 -10.77 3.41 -1.07
CA HIS A 235 -11.18 4.63 -0.37
C HIS A 235 -11.10 5.85 -1.30
N GLY A 236 -12.15 6.66 -1.34
CA GLY A 236 -12.13 7.96 -2.00
C GLY A 236 -11.33 9.00 -1.21
N GLY A 237 -11.10 8.73 0.07
CA GLY A 237 -10.33 9.51 1.03
C GLY A 237 -10.65 9.08 2.45
N GLN A 238 -9.76 9.42 3.38
CA GLN A 238 -9.84 9.05 4.80
C GLN A 238 -9.16 10.12 5.65
N GLY A 239 -9.67 10.36 6.84
CA GLY A 239 -8.94 11.08 7.90
C GLY A 239 -8.00 10.14 8.64
N ASP A 240 -6.93 10.67 9.23
CA ASP A 240 -6.11 9.90 10.16
C ASP A 240 -6.97 9.34 11.29
N GLY A 241 -6.77 8.05 11.59
CA GLY A 241 -7.50 7.34 12.63
C GLY A 241 -8.67 6.48 12.16
N GLU A 242 -9.30 6.76 11.02
CA GLU A 242 -10.46 6.01 10.51
C GLU A 242 -11.49 5.69 11.59
N VAL A 243 -11.85 6.71 12.36
CA VAL A 243 -12.40 6.58 13.71
C VAL A 243 -13.75 5.87 13.80
N ASP A 244 -14.56 5.83 12.73
CA ASP A 244 -15.88 5.17 12.73
C ASP A 244 -15.88 3.79 12.08
N ILE A 245 -14.67 3.26 11.72
CA ILE A 245 -14.40 1.96 11.08
C ILE A 245 -14.61 1.90 9.57
N THR A 246 -14.95 2.98 8.93
CA THR A 246 -14.97 3.11 7.48
C THR A 246 -14.37 4.44 7.05
N ALA A 247 -13.78 4.44 5.87
CA ALA A 247 -13.42 5.67 5.17
C ALA A 247 -14.57 6.16 4.27
N MET A 248 -14.28 6.81 3.16
CA MET A 248 -15.18 6.95 2.04
C MET A 248 -15.03 5.71 1.14
N GLU A 249 -15.70 4.61 1.53
CA GLU A 249 -15.65 3.31 0.85
C GLU A 249 -16.15 3.42 -0.57
N THR A 250 -15.35 3.02 -1.55
CA THR A 250 -15.74 3.08 -2.96
C THR A 250 -15.03 2.00 -3.79
N SER A 251 -15.48 1.79 -5.02
CA SER A 251 -14.77 0.93 -5.98
C SER A 251 -13.74 1.73 -6.75
N LEU A 252 -12.53 1.18 -6.88
CA LEU A 252 -11.41 1.83 -7.53
C LEU A 252 -10.83 1.00 -8.67
N VAL A 253 -10.07 1.67 -9.55
CA VAL A 253 -9.17 1.03 -10.50
C VAL A 253 -7.78 1.59 -10.29
N GLY A 254 -6.85 0.71 -9.86
CA GLY A 254 -5.45 1.04 -9.64
C GLY A 254 -4.55 0.46 -10.72
N THR A 255 -3.54 1.22 -11.12
CA THR A 255 -2.46 0.76 -12.00
C THR A 255 -1.21 0.57 -11.17
N PHE A 256 -0.79 -0.68 -11.01
CA PHE A 256 0.33 -1.09 -10.18
C PHE A 256 1.45 -1.68 -11.04
N GLN A 257 2.68 -1.23 -10.81
CA GLN A 257 3.87 -1.85 -11.41
C GLN A 257 4.66 -2.57 -10.33
N PHE A 258 5.05 -3.81 -10.59
CA PHE A 258 5.68 -4.69 -9.61
C PHE A 258 7.16 -4.88 -9.87
N PHE A 259 7.99 -4.81 -8.82
CA PHE A 259 9.40 -5.18 -8.90
C PHE A 259 9.78 -6.09 -7.73
N VAL A 260 10.53 -7.15 -8.03
CA VAL A 260 11.12 -8.01 -6.99
C VAL A 260 12.46 -7.41 -6.58
N ARG A 261 12.60 -7.05 -5.30
CA ARG A 261 13.79 -6.47 -4.70
C ARG A 261 14.54 -7.53 -3.90
N LYS A 262 15.60 -8.06 -4.51
CA LYS A 262 16.48 -9.03 -3.86
C LYS A 262 17.59 -8.38 -3.04
N ASP A 263 17.78 -7.10 -3.23
CA ASP A 263 18.74 -6.22 -2.57
C ASP A 263 18.23 -5.58 -1.28
N MET A 264 16.95 -5.76 -0.95
CA MET A 264 16.31 -5.24 0.25
C MET A 264 15.90 -6.35 1.22
N ARG A 265 15.82 -6.00 2.50
CA ARG A 265 15.25 -6.85 3.55
C ARG A 265 14.41 -5.98 4.47
N LEU A 266 13.15 -6.35 4.63
CA LEU A 266 12.21 -5.65 5.50
C LEU A 266 11.55 -6.65 6.46
N ARG A 267 11.25 -6.19 7.66
CA ARG A 267 10.40 -6.94 8.62
C ARG A 267 8.94 -6.53 8.50
N TRP A 268 8.70 -5.26 8.22
CA TRP A 268 7.39 -4.63 8.14
C TRP A 268 7.24 -3.87 6.83
N PRO A 269 6.01 -3.60 6.37
CA PRO A 269 5.79 -2.73 5.22
C PRO A 269 6.40 -1.35 5.43
N ARG A 270 6.91 -0.79 4.34
CA ARG A 270 7.46 0.56 4.27
C ARG A 270 6.97 1.22 2.99
N ALA A 271 6.87 2.53 2.97
CA ALA A 271 6.50 3.24 1.76
C ALA A 271 7.37 4.48 1.54
N GLU A 272 7.26 5.02 0.34
CA GLU A 272 7.79 6.33 0.00
C GLU A 272 6.88 7.06 -0.97
N THR A 273 6.70 8.35 -0.72
CA THR A 273 6.10 9.28 -1.66
C THR A 273 7.20 9.99 -2.47
N PRO A 274 6.88 10.85 -3.42
CA PRO A 274 7.88 11.71 -4.05
C PRO A 274 8.66 12.58 -3.04
N THR A 275 8.05 12.93 -1.90
CA THR A 275 8.61 13.87 -0.92
C THR A 275 8.97 13.27 0.43
N GLU A 276 8.43 12.11 0.80
CA GLU A 276 8.57 11.54 2.14
C GLU A 276 9.02 10.07 2.09
N PHE A 277 9.73 9.63 3.14
CA PHE A 277 9.88 8.22 3.51
C PHE A 277 8.90 7.90 4.63
N ILE A 278 8.30 6.70 4.59
CA ILE A 278 7.24 6.29 5.50
C ILE A 278 7.58 4.92 6.09
N THR A 279 7.63 4.84 7.41
CA THR A 279 7.69 3.56 8.13
C THR A 279 6.40 3.30 8.88
N MET A 280 6.09 2.03 9.15
CA MET A 280 4.80 1.63 9.71
C MET A 280 4.99 0.76 10.95
N GLY A 281 4.09 0.91 11.91
CA GLY A 281 3.97 0.05 13.07
C GLY A 281 2.52 -0.42 13.20
N LEU A 282 2.33 -1.72 13.40
CA LEU A 282 1.04 -2.42 13.34
C LEU A 282 0.93 -3.34 14.55
N ASP A 283 0.06 -3.00 15.49
CA ASP A 283 -0.12 -3.77 16.74
C ASP A 283 -1.53 -3.55 17.32
N GLU A 284 -2.02 -4.50 18.11
CA GLU A 284 -3.28 -4.33 18.84
C GLU A 284 -3.22 -3.17 19.85
N ASP A 285 -2.04 -2.88 20.40
CA ASP A 285 -1.79 -1.74 21.28
C ASP A 285 -1.22 -0.56 20.49
N LEU A 286 -1.88 0.59 20.54
CA LEU A 286 -1.47 1.81 19.83
C LEU A 286 -0.08 2.30 20.25
N THR A 287 0.30 2.10 21.53
CA THR A 287 1.62 2.48 22.04
C THR A 287 2.70 1.59 21.44
N GLU A 288 2.45 0.29 21.34
CA GLU A 288 3.40 -0.65 20.71
C GLU A 288 3.48 -0.41 19.19
N ALA A 289 2.36 -0.18 18.50
CA ALA A 289 2.37 0.25 17.10
C ALA A 289 3.22 1.52 16.90
N THR A 290 3.06 2.51 17.77
CA THR A 290 3.88 3.75 17.75
C THR A 290 5.37 3.44 17.93
N LYS A 291 5.73 2.63 18.93
CA LYS A 291 7.13 2.22 19.16
C LYS A 291 7.71 1.46 17.96
N MET A 292 6.90 0.65 17.28
CA MET A 292 7.33 -0.07 16.08
C MET A 292 7.63 0.90 14.94
N ALA A 293 6.73 1.85 14.64
CA ALA A 293 6.94 2.85 13.58
C ALA A 293 8.23 3.65 13.82
N VAL A 294 8.49 4.06 15.08
CA VAL A 294 9.73 4.78 15.46
C VAL A 294 10.96 3.88 15.28
N ARG A 295 10.92 2.62 15.72
CA ARG A 295 12.06 1.70 15.55
C ARG A 295 12.38 1.45 14.09
N GLU A 296 11.36 1.24 13.25
CA GLU A 296 11.53 1.07 11.81
C GLU A 296 12.10 2.34 11.15
N MET A 297 11.74 3.54 11.61
CA MET A 297 12.35 4.80 11.15
C MET A 297 13.82 4.91 11.55
N ILE A 298 14.17 4.57 12.79
CA ILE A 298 15.56 4.53 13.23
C ILE A 298 16.37 3.53 12.39
N ASP A 299 15.86 2.32 12.21
CA ASP A 299 16.52 1.29 11.40
C ASP A 299 16.68 1.74 9.94
N PHE A 300 15.66 2.42 9.35
CA PHE A 300 15.75 3.04 8.03
C PHE A 300 16.87 4.08 7.94
N LEU A 301 16.94 5.00 8.90
CA LEU A 301 17.96 6.05 8.93
C LEU A 301 19.37 5.49 9.10
N MET A 302 19.53 4.44 9.91
CA MET A 302 20.82 3.76 10.06
C MET A 302 21.26 3.06 8.77
N GLN A 303 20.35 2.34 8.10
CA GLN A 303 20.67 1.54 6.93
C GLN A 303 20.84 2.39 5.67
N GLU A 304 19.90 3.29 5.41
CA GLU A 304 19.83 4.04 4.15
C GLU A 304 20.55 5.40 4.20
N LYS A 305 20.73 5.96 5.41
CA LYS A 305 21.39 7.26 5.61
C LYS A 305 22.70 7.14 6.38
N HIS A 306 23.10 5.91 6.75
CA HIS A 306 24.36 5.60 7.43
C HIS A 306 24.56 6.38 8.74
N MET A 307 23.47 6.63 9.47
CA MET A 307 23.50 7.36 10.73
C MET A 307 23.83 6.43 11.91
N THR A 308 24.36 7.00 12.98
CA THR A 308 24.39 6.28 14.26
C THR A 308 22.97 6.09 14.80
N ARG A 309 22.78 5.12 15.68
CA ARG A 309 21.46 4.85 16.26
C ARG A 309 20.95 6.05 17.07
N GLU A 310 21.83 6.69 17.79
CA GLU A 310 21.55 7.87 18.61
C GLU A 310 21.14 9.05 17.75
N ASP A 311 21.91 9.36 16.70
CA ASP A 311 21.59 10.46 15.77
C ASP A 311 20.30 10.19 15.01
N ALA A 312 20.04 8.94 14.59
CA ALA A 312 18.80 8.54 13.94
C ALA A 312 17.58 8.76 14.86
N TYR A 313 17.72 8.41 16.15
CA TYR A 313 16.65 8.64 17.13
C TYR A 313 16.42 10.13 17.40
N MET A 314 17.49 10.91 17.52
CA MET A 314 17.41 12.37 17.68
C MET A 314 16.80 13.04 16.45
N LEU A 315 17.21 12.62 15.22
CA LEU A 315 16.65 13.15 13.99
C LEU A 315 15.15 12.81 13.87
N ALA A 316 14.77 11.59 14.20
CA ALA A 316 13.36 11.20 14.23
C ALA A 316 12.51 12.11 15.13
N SER A 317 13.07 12.53 16.29
CA SER A 317 12.36 13.42 17.23
C SER A 317 12.20 14.86 16.73
N VAL A 318 13.12 15.36 15.90
CA VAL A 318 13.13 16.79 15.50
C VAL A 318 12.63 17.02 14.07
N ALA A 319 12.47 15.96 13.27
CA ALA A 319 12.18 16.11 11.84
C ALA A 319 11.21 15.08 11.27
N ALA A 320 10.73 14.11 12.05
CA ALA A 320 9.77 13.14 11.57
C ALA A 320 8.44 13.25 12.33
N ASP A 321 7.32 13.08 11.60
CA ASP A 321 5.98 13.20 12.13
C ASP A 321 5.34 11.81 12.33
N LEU A 322 4.66 11.63 13.46
CA LEU A 322 3.87 10.43 13.77
C LEU A 322 2.40 10.69 13.45
N HIS A 323 1.80 9.78 12.69
CA HIS A 323 0.40 9.78 12.34
C HIS A 323 -0.27 8.51 12.85
N ILE A 324 -1.46 8.63 13.40
CA ILE A 324 -2.32 7.48 13.70
C ILE A 324 -3.02 7.09 12.39
N THR A 325 -2.61 6.01 11.77
CA THR A 325 -3.15 5.57 10.48
C THR A 325 -4.61 5.17 10.62
N GLN A 326 -4.91 4.25 11.54
CA GLN A 326 -6.25 3.83 11.94
C GLN A 326 -6.24 3.27 13.38
N VAL A 327 -7.37 3.34 14.08
CA VAL A 327 -7.54 2.89 15.48
C VAL A 327 -8.56 1.76 15.63
N VAL A 328 -8.97 1.17 14.51
CA VAL A 328 -10.07 0.20 14.40
C VAL A 328 -9.56 -1.20 14.07
N ASP A 329 -9.95 -1.94 13.15
CA ASP A 329 -9.55 -3.21 12.51
C ASP A 329 -8.78 -4.29 13.32
N GLY A 330 -8.80 -4.25 14.64
CA GLY A 330 -8.02 -5.13 15.50
C GLY A 330 -6.62 -4.60 15.72
N ASN A 331 -5.68 -4.76 14.78
CA ASN A 331 -4.39 -4.08 14.85
C ASN A 331 -4.54 -2.61 14.49
N LYS A 332 -4.03 -1.71 15.34
CA LYS A 332 -3.93 -0.29 15.05
C LYS A 332 -2.72 -0.02 14.18
N GLY A 333 -2.85 0.96 13.30
CA GLY A 333 -1.76 1.43 12.44
C GLY A 333 -1.20 2.76 12.91
N VAL A 334 0.11 2.87 12.96
CA VAL A 334 0.84 4.13 13.09
C VAL A 334 1.85 4.21 11.97
N HIS A 335 1.94 5.35 11.30
CA HIS A 335 3.02 5.59 10.35
C HIS A 335 3.84 6.80 10.76
N MET A 336 5.15 6.72 10.48
CA MET A 336 6.09 7.79 10.74
C MET A 336 6.65 8.27 9.42
N MET A 337 6.61 9.58 9.18
CA MET A 337 7.01 10.23 7.94
C MET A 337 8.21 11.13 8.17
N ILE A 338 9.17 11.10 7.24
CA ILE A 338 10.31 12.02 7.25
C ILE A 338 10.56 12.57 5.85
N SER A 339 10.72 13.90 5.77
CA SER A 339 10.89 14.57 4.47
C SER A 339 12.22 14.22 3.80
N LYS A 340 12.14 13.88 2.50
CA LYS A 340 13.31 13.66 1.64
C LYS A 340 14.16 14.93 1.49
N ALA A 341 13.53 16.11 1.59
CA ALA A 341 14.20 17.40 1.40
C ALA A 341 15.26 17.74 2.45
N ILE A 342 15.21 17.11 3.63
CA ILE A 342 16.21 17.35 4.68
C ILE A 342 17.56 16.67 4.37
N PHE A 343 17.57 15.65 3.47
CA PHE A 343 18.79 14.93 3.09
C PHE A 343 19.50 15.63 1.93
N VAL A 344 20.24 16.67 2.23
CA VAL A 344 21.01 17.43 1.23
C VAL A 344 22.35 16.77 0.93
N LYS A 345 22.91 17.02 -0.27
CA LYS A 345 24.27 16.54 -0.58
C LYS A 345 25.25 17.18 0.38
N ALA A 346 26.17 16.36 0.95
CA ALA A 346 27.28 16.90 1.72
C ALA A 346 28.07 17.93 0.87
N ARG A 347 28.38 19.05 1.46
CA ARG A 347 29.19 20.12 0.82
C ARG A 347 30.67 19.73 0.77
#